data_59e8d3dca5bb177b8c9e038a82c3b03f
#
_entry.id   59e8d3dca5bb177b8c9e038a82c3b03f
#
_cell.length_a   1.000
_cell.length_b   1.000
_cell.length_c   1.000
_cell.angle_alpha   90.00
_cell.angle_beta   90.00
_cell.angle_gamma   90.00
#
_symmetry.space_group_name_H-M   'P 1'
#
loop_
_entity.id
_entity.type
_entity.pdbx_description
1 polymer ?
#
loop_
_entity_poly.entity_id
_entity_poly.type
_entity_poly.pdbx_seq_one_letter_code
_entity_poly.pdbx_strand_id
1 'polypeptide(L)'
;MQMLRFALCLALGAALVSLSACAQAASPASQATVAPQATVAPQATVAPSGQPAPVQTGLIREQILEGETGTIPYSYYLPEEYDGETPLPMVVVMPGYDRMWFGEESSGSNLDWSGFLCWTELPQESIVVSAQLTDWGETSARQAIELTEHFLRNFAVDADRVYAAGYSAGGETLSQAVALRPDLYAAYLHAASQWDGAFAPVAQSGVAVYIFMAEGDEYYGPERARAAYDGLRSAYLDAGWAQEEIDAVLQIQTPDAEWFAQRGVTGNYHGGGNVVFDETSILEWILSHSKR
;
A
#
# COMPACT_ATOMS: atom_id res chain seq x y z
N MET A 1 19.10 -50.93 0.56
CA MET A 1 17.96 -51.86 0.88
C MET A 1 16.94 -51.02 1.60
N GLN A 2 15.90 -50.76 1.09
CA GLN A 2 14.64 -51.04 0.51
C GLN A 2 13.96 -49.79 -0.05
N MET A 3 13.69 -49.87 -1.32
CA MET A 3 12.74 -48.98 -2.03
C MET A 3 11.30 -49.29 -1.56
N LEU A 4 10.45 -48.30 -1.45
CA LEU A 4 9.01 -48.52 -1.58
C LEU A 4 8.41 -47.45 -2.50
N ARG A 5 8.01 -47.94 -3.68
CA ARG A 5 7.20 -47.22 -4.68
C ARG A 5 5.74 -47.33 -4.25
N PHE A 6 4.95 -46.26 -4.39
CA PHE A 6 3.50 -46.39 -4.49
C PHE A 6 2.98 -45.64 -5.73
N ALA A 7 2.07 -46.34 -6.35
CA ALA A 7 1.63 -46.16 -7.72
C ALA A 7 0.47 -45.16 -7.85
N LEU A 8 0.41 -44.64 -9.04
CA LEU A 8 -0.59 -43.87 -9.76
C LEU A 8 -1.97 -44.56 -9.77
N CYS A 9 -3.06 -43.83 -9.50
CA CYS A 9 -4.44 -44.19 -9.91
C CYS A 9 -5.03 -43.01 -10.68
N LEU A 10 -5.13 -43.20 -12.01
CA LEU A 10 -6.01 -42.45 -12.90
C LEU A 10 -7.46 -42.96 -12.70
N ALA A 11 -8.43 -42.02 -12.59
CA ALA A 11 -9.82 -42.30 -12.82
C ALA A 11 -10.39 -41.30 -13.83
N LEU A 12 -10.65 -41.76 -15.06
CA LEU A 12 -11.46 -41.08 -16.05
C LEU A 12 -12.94 -41.16 -15.64
N GLY A 13 -13.60 -40.02 -15.64
CA GLY A 13 -15.05 -39.93 -15.55
C GLY A 13 -15.59 -39.11 -16.71
N ALA A 14 -16.17 -39.80 -17.71
CA ALA A 14 -16.93 -39.19 -18.81
C ALA A 14 -18.33 -38.85 -18.33
N ALA A 15 -18.83 -37.67 -18.59
CA ALA A 15 -20.22 -37.28 -18.39
C ALA A 15 -20.81 -36.67 -19.67
N LEU A 16 -21.95 -37.21 -20.03
CA LEU A 16 -22.72 -37.03 -21.24
C LEU A 16 -23.31 -35.61 -21.38
N VAL A 17 -23.28 -35.16 -22.64
CA VAL A 17 -24.04 -34.03 -23.15
C VAL A 17 -25.50 -34.46 -23.37
N SER A 18 -26.47 -33.73 -22.79
CA SER A 18 -27.87 -33.79 -23.18
C SER A 18 -28.31 -32.43 -23.72
N LEU A 19 -28.53 -32.40 -25.05
CA LEU A 19 -29.25 -31.33 -25.72
C LEU A 19 -30.74 -31.43 -25.38
N SER A 20 -31.34 -30.32 -24.96
CA SER A 20 -32.80 -30.14 -25.04
C SER A 20 -33.10 -28.87 -25.82
N ALA A 21 -33.69 -29.10 -26.99
CA ALA A 21 -34.34 -28.08 -27.81
C ALA A 21 -35.77 -27.87 -27.31
N CYS A 22 -36.21 -26.64 -27.13
CA CYS A 22 -37.63 -26.29 -27.05
C CYS A 22 -37.93 -24.95 -27.71
N ALA A 23 -38.73 -25.10 -28.70
CA ALA A 23 -39.59 -24.29 -29.54
C ALA A 23 -39.89 -22.83 -29.11
N GLN A 24 -39.86 -21.98 -30.17
CA GLN A 24 -40.42 -20.64 -30.23
C GLN A 24 -41.94 -20.65 -30.18
N ALA A 25 -42.54 -19.80 -29.36
CA ALA A 25 -43.92 -19.38 -29.48
C ALA A 25 -43.96 -17.86 -29.67
N ALA A 26 -44.53 -17.47 -30.82
CA ALA A 26 -44.81 -16.08 -31.16
C ALA A 26 -46.03 -15.56 -30.37
N SER A 27 -45.99 -14.35 -29.89
CA SER A 27 -47.13 -13.60 -29.32
C SER A 27 -47.31 -12.26 -30.02
N PRO A 28 -48.56 -11.79 -30.15
CA PRO A 28 -48.94 -10.76 -31.10
C PRO A 28 -48.71 -9.35 -30.59
N ALA A 29 -48.56 -8.42 -31.56
CA ALA A 29 -48.41 -7.00 -31.40
C ALA A 29 -49.53 -6.33 -30.57
N SER A 30 -49.18 -5.60 -29.55
CA SER A 30 -50.06 -4.67 -28.83
C SER A 30 -49.89 -3.25 -29.34
N GLN A 31 -51.00 -2.61 -29.67
CA GLN A 31 -51.07 -1.25 -30.20
C GLN A 31 -50.65 -0.21 -29.16
N ALA A 32 -49.75 0.70 -29.57
CA ALA A 32 -49.34 1.83 -28.77
C ALA A 32 -50.43 2.87 -28.64
N THR A 33 -50.89 3.12 -27.43
CA THR A 33 -51.75 4.27 -27.05
C THR A 33 -50.86 5.46 -26.80
N VAL A 34 -51.08 6.57 -27.53
CA VAL A 34 -50.39 7.82 -27.39
C VAL A 34 -50.82 8.49 -26.07
N ALA A 35 -49.89 8.69 -25.13
CA ALA A 35 -50.13 9.45 -23.92
C ALA A 35 -49.93 10.96 -24.19
N PRO A 36 -50.71 11.87 -23.49
CA PRO A 36 -50.63 13.31 -23.74
C PRO A 36 -49.33 13.90 -23.22
N GLN A 37 -48.78 14.86 -23.98
CA GLN A 37 -47.57 15.63 -23.67
C GLN A 37 -47.73 16.36 -22.32
N ALA A 38 -46.81 16.08 -21.43
CA ALA A 38 -46.63 16.84 -20.19
C ALA A 38 -46.04 18.22 -20.51
N THR A 39 -46.72 19.24 -20.03
CA THR A 39 -46.30 20.67 -20.07
C THR A 39 -44.97 20.82 -19.32
N VAL A 40 -43.93 21.31 -19.99
CA VAL A 40 -42.62 21.60 -19.40
C VAL A 40 -42.78 22.79 -18.44
N ALA A 41 -42.57 22.56 -17.15
CA ALA A 41 -42.42 23.61 -16.16
C ALA A 41 -41.14 24.44 -16.42
N PRO A 42 -41.06 25.73 -16.18
CA PRO A 42 -39.87 26.52 -16.42
C PRO A 42 -38.76 26.05 -15.50
N GLN A 43 -37.60 25.71 -16.13
CA GLN A 43 -36.38 25.42 -15.41
C GLN A 43 -35.95 26.61 -14.58
N ALA A 44 -35.89 26.42 -13.27
CA ALA A 44 -35.23 27.39 -12.40
C ALA A 44 -33.77 27.50 -12.81
N THR A 45 -33.37 28.70 -13.23
CA THR A 45 -31.99 29.09 -13.47
C THR A 45 -31.25 29.00 -12.14
N VAL A 46 -30.48 27.95 -11.93
CA VAL A 46 -29.52 27.86 -10.82
C VAL A 46 -28.41 28.84 -11.14
N ALA A 47 -28.29 29.91 -10.37
CA ALA A 47 -27.13 30.79 -10.42
C ALA A 47 -25.87 29.96 -10.07
N PRO A 48 -24.73 30.12 -10.75
CA PRO A 48 -23.51 29.45 -10.36
C PRO A 48 -23.03 30.08 -9.05
N SER A 49 -23.25 29.37 -7.94
CA SER A 49 -22.57 29.65 -6.68
C SER A 49 -21.13 29.19 -6.87
N GLY A 50 -20.23 30.11 -7.17
CA GLY A 50 -18.82 29.85 -7.47
C GLY A 50 -17.98 29.60 -6.22
N GLN A 51 -18.45 28.82 -5.22
CA GLN A 51 -17.61 28.27 -4.19
C GLN A 51 -17.41 26.77 -4.49
N PRO A 52 -16.16 26.30 -4.61
CA PRO A 52 -15.90 24.87 -4.70
C PRO A 52 -16.55 24.18 -3.50
N ALA A 53 -17.10 22.98 -3.73
CA ALA A 53 -17.64 22.18 -2.64
C ALA A 53 -16.51 21.95 -1.60
N PRO A 54 -16.82 22.03 -0.30
CA PRO A 54 -15.81 21.80 0.73
C PRO A 54 -15.17 20.42 0.55
N VAL A 55 -13.84 20.36 0.59
CA VAL A 55 -13.11 19.10 0.52
C VAL A 55 -13.43 18.30 1.77
N GLN A 56 -13.77 17.02 1.60
CA GLN A 56 -13.96 16.14 2.74
C GLN A 56 -12.61 15.81 3.34
N THR A 57 -12.39 16.09 4.62
CA THR A 57 -11.14 15.84 5.37
C THR A 57 -11.34 14.76 6.43
N GLY A 58 -10.29 14.39 7.13
CA GLY A 58 -10.28 13.31 8.12
C GLY A 58 -10.10 11.93 7.50
N LEU A 59 -10.62 10.91 8.16
CA LEU A 59 -10.50 9.50 7.74
C LEU A 59 -11.58 9.16 6.70
N ILE A 60 -11.16 8.88 5.48
CA ILE A 60 -12.01 8.47 4.36
C ILE A 60 -11.83 6.96 4.13
N ARG A 61 -12.93 6.21 4.25
CA ARG A 61 -12.93 4.75 4.28
C ARG A 61 -13.44 4.15 2.97
N GLU A 62 -13.05 2.91 2.72
CA GLU A 62 -13.69 1.99 1.75
C GLU A 62 -13.80 2.58 0.34
N GLN A 63 -12.74 3.20 -0.12
CA GLN A 63 -12.66 3.68 -1.49
C GLN A 63 -12.21 2.55 -2.43
N ILE A 64 -12.59 2.67 -3.69
CA ILE A 64 -12.21 1.72 -4.74
C ILE A 64 -11.55 2.50 -5.88
N LEU A 65 -10.36 2.06 -6.27
CA LEU A 65 -9.72 2.46 -7.51
C LEU A 65 -9.76 1.29 -8.49
N GLU A 66 -10.37 1.50 -9.64
CA GLU A 66 -10.28 0.56 -10.76
C GLU A 66 -9.00 0.88 -11.55
N GLY A 67 -7.96 0.08 -11.31
CA GLY A 67 -6.65 0.22 -11.92
C GLY A 67 -6.41 -0.74 -13.07
N GLU A 68 -5.27 -0.63 -13.74
CA GLU A 68 -4.85 -1.54 -14.81
C GLU A 68 -4.58 -2.95 -14.29
N THR A 69 -4.15 -3.06 -13.04
CA THR A 69 -3.86 -4.33 -12.35
C THR A 69 -5.06 -4.91 -11.59
N GLY A 70 -6.23 -4.31 -11.75
CA GLY A 70 -7.49 -4.75 -11.12
C GLY A 70 -8.00 -3.75 -10.09
N THR A 71 -9.02 -4.19 -9.36
CA THR A 71 -9.68 -3.39 -8.32
C THR A 71 -8.76 -3.22 -7.11
N ILE A 72 -8.56 -1.99 -6.66
CA ILE A 72 -7.70 -1.63 -5.53
C ILE A 72 -8.57 -0.96 -4.46
N PRO A 73 -8.99 -1.71 -3.43
CA PRO A 73 -9.63 -1.13 -2.26
C PRO A 73 -8.61 -0.34 -1.43
N TYR A 74 -8.98 0.85 -0.99
CA TYR A 74 -8.11 1.68 -0.17
C TYR A 74 -8.88 2.58 0.78
N SER A 75 -8.18 3.08 1.78
CA SER A 75 -8.64 4.12 2.69
C SER A 75 -7.54 5.15 2.87
N TYR A 76 -7.91 6.37 3.25
CA TYR A 76 -6.91 7.42 3.39
C TYR A 76 -7.33 8.46 4.43
N TYR A 77 -6.37 9.29 4.81
CA TYR A 77 -6.55 10.44 5.68
C TYR A 77 -6.14 11.71 4.94
N LEU A 78 -6.96 12.74 5.05
CA LEU A 78 -6.62 14.11 4.68
C LEU A 78 -6.61 14.97 5.95
N PRO A 79 -5.56 15.76 6.20
CA PRO A 79 -5.52 16.72 7.31
C PRO A 79 -6.74 17.66 7.31
N GLU A 80 -7.14 18.13 8.50
CA GLU A 80 -8.31 19.00 8.62
C GLU A 80 -8.17 20.30 7.82
N GLU A 81 -6.94 20.82 7.72
CA GLU A 81 -6.61 22.06 7.01
C GLU A 81 -6.34 21.85 5.50
N TYR A 82 -6.50 20.61 4.98
CA TYR A 82 -6.29 20.32 3.56
C TYR A 82 -7.27 21.08 2.67
N ASP A 83 -6.76 21.99 1.84
CA ASP A 83 -7.54 22.89 0.99
C ASP A 83 -7.68 22.41 -0.47
N GLY A 84 -6.99 21.32 -0.84
CA GLY A 84 -6.95 20.78 -2.21
C GLY A 84 -6.05 21.55 -3.17
N GLU A 85 -5.38 22.61 -2.73
CA GLU A 85 -4.50 23.48 -3.53
C GLU A 85 -3.06 23.47 -3.04
N THR A 86 -2.86 23.53 -1.72
CA THR A 86 -1.53 23.52 -1.09
C THR A 86 -0.95 22.10 -1.08
N PRO A 87 0.18 21.84 -1.77
CA PRO A 87 0.75 20.50 -1.80
C PRO A 87 1.24 20.03 -0.43
N LEU A 88 0.78 18.87 0.01
CA LEU A 88 1.21 18.20 1.24
C LEU A 88 2.06 16.95 0.95
N PRO A 89 2.97 16.58 1.85
CA PRO A 89 3.62 15.28 1.81
C PRO A 89 2.59 14.14 1.79
N MET A 90 2.96 12.99 1.24
CA MET A 90 2.12 11.80 1.25
C MET A 90 2.90 10.58 1.76
N VAL A 91 2.25 9.76 2.60
CA VAL A 91 2.78 8.48 3.06
C VAL A 91 1.88 7.35 2.58
N VAL A 92 2.44 6.43 1.81
CA VAL A 92 1.77 5.19 1.39
C VAL A 92 2.15 4.10 2.39
N VAL A 93 1.18 3.59 3.12
CA VAL A 93 1.39 2.68 4.25
C VAL A 93 0.80 1.31 3.94
N MET A 94 1.59 0.26 4.07
CA MET A 94 1.14 -1.12 3.84
C MET A 94 1.31 -1.97 5.09
N PRO A 95 0.22 -2.56 5.61
CA PRO A 95 0.22 -3.37 6.83
C PRO A 95 0.78 -4.77 6.60
N GLY A 96 0.84 -5.57 7.67
CA GLY A 96 1.10 -6.99 7.60
C GLY A 96 -0.05 -7.80 6.96
N TYR A 97 0.21 -9.08 6.76
CA TYR A 97 -0.65 -10.05 6.09
C TYR A 97 -2.12 -10.03 6.55
N ASP A 98 -2.36 -9.95 7.85
CA ASP A 98 -3.68 -10.01 8.47
C ASP A 98 -4.59 -8.79 8.16
N ARG A 99 -4.03 -7.73 7.57
CA ARG A 99 -4.73 -6.50 7.24
C ARG A 99 -4.63 -6.11 5.75
N MET A 100 -4.07 -7.00 4.91
CA MET A 100 -3.83 -6.67 3.51
C MET A 100 -5.06 -6.77 2.62
N TRP A 101 -6.03 -7.62 2.91
CA TRP A 101 -7.15 -7.83 2.02
C TRP A 101 -8.50 -7.36 2.51
N PHE A 102 -9.31 -7.04 1.53
CA PHE A 102 -10.73 -6.81 1.64
C PHE A 102 -11.46 -8.14 1.48
N GLY A 103 -12.16 -8.57 2.48
CA GLY A 103 -13.03 -9.73 2.43
C GLY A 103 -14.16 -9.57 3.44
N GLU A 104 -15.11 -10.48 3.42
CA GLU A 104 -16.23 -10.48 4.36
C GLU A 104 -15.79 -10.52 5.84
N GLU A 105 -14.60 -11.07 6.09
CA GLU A 105 -13.99 -11.16 7.43
C GLU A 105 -12.96 -10.06 7.72
N SER A 106 -12.71 -9.15 6.77
CA SER A 106 -11.75 -8.08 6.99
C SER A 106 -12.34 -6.99 7.87
N SER A 107 -11.46 -6.22 8.53
CA SER A 107 -11.87 -5.02 9.26
C SER A 107 -12.41 -3.91 8.35
N GLY A 108 -12.43 -4.10 7.03
CA GLY A 108 -12.85 -3.13 6.02
C GLY A 108 -11.88 -1.97 5.82
N SER A 109 -10.88 -1.82 6.68
CA SER A 109 -9.96 -0.67 6.63
C SER A 109 -8.72 -0.91 7.48
N ASN A 110 -7.60 -0.26 7.10
CA ASN A 110 -6.37 -0.21 7.90
C ASN A 110 -6.30 1.02 8.81
N LEU A 111 -7.35 1.80 8.88
CA LEU A 111 -7.34 3.10 9.55
C LEU A 111 -7.25 3.03 11.09
N ASP A 112 -7.46 1.88 11.69
CA ASP A 112 -7.31 1.63 13.12
C ASP A 112 -5.95 1.01 13.50
N TRP A 113 -5.05 0.84 12.52
CA TRP A 113 -3.73 0.31 12.74
C TRP A 113 -2.74 1.41 13.15
N SER A 114 -1.92 1.16 14.18
CA SER A 114 -0.91 2.11 14.67
C SER A 114 0.04 2.60 13.56
N GLY A 115 0.45 1.70 12.66
CA GLY A 115 1.31 2.05 11.52
C GLY A 115 0.65 2.96 10.47
N PHE A 116 -0.68 3.14 10.52
CA PHE A 116 -1.38 4.17 9.76
C PHE A 116 -1.54 5.44 10.62
N LEU A 117 -2.06 5.31 11.84
CA LEU A 117 -2.42 6.43 12.71
C LEU A 117 -1.23 7.28 13.10
N CYS A 118 -0.04 6.67 13.31
CA CYS A 118 1.16 7.42 13.71
C CYS A 118 1.50 8.58 12.78
N TRP A 119 1.26 8.44 11.48
CA TRP A 119 1.52 9.49 10.49
C TRP A 119 0.50 10.62 10.55
N THR A 120 -0.71 10.37 11.05
CA THR A 120 -1.78 11.38 11.17
C THR A 120 -1.62 12.26 12.41
N GLU A 121 -0.78 11.84 13.35
CA GLU A 121 -0.55 12.50 14.65
C GLU A 121 0.74 13.33 14.69
N LEU A 122 1.55 13.29 13.63
CA LEU A 122 2.79 14.05 13.56
C LEU A 122 2.52 15.54 13.34
N PRO A 123 3.40 16.42 13.87
CA PRO A 123 3.29 17.88 13.66
C PRO A 123 3.35 18.27 12.18
N GLN A 124 4.06 17.50 11.36
CA GLN A 124 4.05 17.69 9.92
C GLN A 124 2.84 17.00 9.31
N GLU A 125 1.88 17.80 8.86
CA GLU A 125 0.70 17.29 8.17
C GLU A 125 1.05 16.54 6.90
N SER A 126 0.42 15.38 6.71
CA SER A 126 0.63 14.52 5.56
C SER A 126 -0.67 13.84 5.13
N ILE A 127 -0.82 13.62 3.84
CA ILE A 127 -1.83 12.68 3.31
C ILE A 127 -1.34 11.27 3.62
N VAL A 128 -2.18 10.43 4.23
CA VAL A 128 -1.83 9.04 4.54
C VAL A 128 -2.74 8.11 3.77
N VAL A 129 -2.17 7.16 3.04
CA VAL A 129 -2.92 6.26 2.15
C VAL A 129 -2.57 4.81 2.45
N SER A 130 -3.57 3.96 2.57
CA SER A 130 -3.36 2.52 2.76
C SER A 130 -4.29 1.72 1.85
N ALA A 131 -3.72 0.84 1.04
CA ALA A 131 -4.47 -0.13 0.25
C ALA A 131 -4.68 -1.43 1.03
N GLN A 132 -5.72 -2.19 0.67
CA GLN A 132 -5.90 -3.57 1.07
C GLN A 132 -5.83 -4.44 -0.19
N LEU A 133 -4.79 -5.23 -0.30
CA LEU A 133 -4.41 -5.99 -1.49
C LEU A 133 -4.54 -7.49 -1.22
N THR A 134 -4.62 -8.29 -2.29
CA THR A 134 -4.90 -9.73 -2.19
C THR A 134 -3.66 -10.60 -2.02
N ASP A 135 -2.48 -10.05 -2.21
CA ASP A 135 -1.19 -10.71 -2.02
C ASP A 135 -0.11 -9.68 -1.61
N TRP A 136 1.14 -10.09 -1.59
CA TRP A 136 2.30 -9.24 -1.27
C TRP A 136 3.41 -9.32 -2.33
N GLY A 137 3.05 -9.81 -3.54
CA GLY A 137 3.97 -9.94 -4.66
C GLY A 137 3.95 -8.74 -5.61
N GLU A 138 4.48 -8.96 -6.82
CA GLU A 138 4.64 -7.89 -7.81
C GLU A 138 3.30 -7.29 -8.26
N THR A 139 2.22 -8.08 -8.33
CA THR A 139 0.89 -7.54 -8.68
C THR A 139 0.46 -6.48 -7.68
N SER A 140 0.55 -6.79 -6.39
CA SER A 140 0.22 -5.84 -5.32
C SER A 140 1.19 -4.66 -5.26
N ALA A 141 2.47 -4.87 -5.58
CA ALA A 141 3.42 -3.77 -5.72
C ALA A 141 3.01 -2.79 -6.85
N ARG A 142 2.55 -3.29 -7.98
CA ARG A 142 2.02 -2.47 -9.08
C ARG A 142 0.73 -1.74 -8.68
N GLN A 143 -0.15 -2.39 -7.94
CA GLN A 143 -1.35 -1.76 -7.38
C GLN A 143 -1.00 -0.61 -6.41
N ALA A 144 0.00 -0.79 -5.56
CA ALA A 144 0.49 0.28 -4.68
C ALA A 144 1.07 1.47 -5.49
N ILE A 145 1.75 1.19 -6.59
CA ILE A 145 2.24 2.20 -7.54
C ILE A 145 1.06 2.95 -8.19
N GLU A 146 0.08 2.23 -8.72
CA GLU A 146 -1.11 2.83 -9.35
C GLU A 146 -1.88 3.74 -8.38
N LEU A 147 -2.03 3.30 -7.12
CA LEU A 147 -2.65 4.10 -6.07
C LEU A 147 -1.82 5.36 -5.76
N THR A 148 -0.50 5.24 -5.65
CA THR A 148 0.41 6.38 -5.47
C THR A 148 0.24 7.40 -6.59
N GLU A 149 0.26 6.94 -7.85
CA GLU A 149 0.06 7.80 -9.01
C GLU A 149 -1.35 8.40 -9.08
N HIS A 150 -2.37 7.68 -8.61
CA HIS A 150 -3.73 8.20 -8.51
C HIS A 150 -3.77 9.42 -7.60
N PHE A 151 -3.13 9.36 -6.42
CA PHE A 151 -3.06 10.49 -5.50
C PHE A 151 -2.26 11.65 -6.08
N LEU A 152 -1.11 11.40 -6.69
CA LEU A 152 -0.31 12.44 -7.35
C LEU A 152 -1.06 13.17 -8.46
N ARG A 153 -2.00 12.51 -9.14
CA ARG A 153 -2.79 13.13 -10.22
C ARG A 153 -4.03 13.88 -9.74
N ASN A 154 -4.62 13.48 -8.61
CA ASN A 154 -5.96 13.93 -8.22
C ASN A 154 -5.99 14.73 -6.92
N PHE A 155 -4.90 14.77 -6.16
CA PHE A 155 -4.78 15.50 -4.90
C PHE A 155 -3.60 16.47 -4.96
N ALA A 156 -3.63 17.50 -4.12
CA ALA A 156 -2.50 18.40 -3.94
C ALA A 156 -1.41 17.70 -3.10
N VAL A 157 -0.62 16.84 -3.76
CA VAL A 157 0.52 16.12 -3.18
C VAL A 157 1.81 16.80 -3.59
N ASP A 158 2.71 17.02 -2.63
CA ASP A 158 4.09 17.42 -2.91
C ASP A 158 4.84 16.21 -3.50
N ALA A 159 5.03 16.25 -4.81
CA ALA A 159 5.63 15.15 -5.56
C ALA A 159 7.07 14.84 -5.14
N ASP A 160 7.78 15.76 -4.49
CA ASP A 160 9.13 15.53 -3.99
C ASP A 160 9.14 14.94 -2.57
N ARG A 161 7.98 14.86 -1.90
CA ARG A 161 7.83 14.34 -0.55
C ARG A 161 6.77 13.24 -0.47
N VAL A 162 6.95 12.19 -1.27
CA VAL A 162 6.16 10.95 -1.22
C VAL A 162 6.97 9.86 -0.55
N TYR A 163 6.41 9.24 0.44
CA TYR A 163 7.06 8.23 1.27
C TYR A 163 6.33 6.90 1.24
N ALA A 164 7.05 5.84 1.51
CA ALA A 164 6.51 4.50 1.69
C ALA A 164 6.80 3.99 3.10
N ALA A 165 5.89 3.26 3.72
CA ALA A 165 6.11 2.59 4.98
C ALA A 165 5.44 1.21 4.96
N GLY A 166 6.24 0.14 5.01
CA GLY A 166 5.76 -1.24 4.90
C GLY A 166 6.16 -2.08 6.10
N TYR A 167 5.21 -2.87 6.58
CA TYR A 167 5.39 -3.79 7.70
C TYR A 167 5.09 -5.22 7.26
N SER A 168 6.01 -6.16 7.56
CA SER A 168 5.82 -7.59 7.25
C SER A 168 5.49 -7.79 5.76
N ALA A 169 4.40 -8.44 5.40
CA ALA A 169 3.94 -8.61 4.01
C ALA A 169 3.84 -7.28 3.24
N GLY A 170 3.43 -6.19 3.90
CA GLY A 170 3.44 -4.85 3.32
C GLY A 170 4.85 -4.34 3.00
N GLY A 171 5.83 -4.76 3.78
CA GLY A 171 7.24 -4.48 3.50
C GLY A 171 7.75 -5.22 2.26
N GLU A 172 7.36 -6.50 2.07
CA GLU A 172 7.66 -7.25 0.84
C GLU A 172 7.07 -6.54 -0.39
N THR A 173 5.78 -6.14 -0.31
CA THR A 173 5.09 -5.41 -1.37
C THR A 173 5.79 -4.09 -1.70
N LEU A 174 6.04 -3.24 -0.70
CA LEU A 174 6.60 -1.91 -0.94
C LEU A 174 8.08 -1.94 -1.32
N SER A 175 8.86 -2.95 -0.90
CA SER A 175 10.23 -3.11 -1.39
C SER A 175 10.28 -3.33 -2.91
N GLN A 176 9.30 -4.06 -3.46
CA GLN A 176 9.13 -4.24 -4.90
C GLN A 176 8.61 -2.95 -5.56
N ALA A 177 7.61 -2.29 -4.98
CA ALA A 177 7.06 -1.05 -5.52
C ALA A 177 8.12 0.06 -5.63
N VAL A 178 8.90 0.27 -4.57
CA VAL A 178 10.00 1.24 -4.54
C VAL A 178 11.09 0.87 -5.55
N ALA A 179 11.38 -0.42 -5.74
CA ALA A 179 12.37 -0.85 -6.74
C ALA A 179 11.86 -0.70 -8.19
N LEU A 180 10.56 -0.90 -8.43
CA LEU A 180 9.95 -0.76 -9.76
C LEU A 180 9.77 0.71 -10.17
N ARG A 181 9.44 1.59 -9.23
CA ARG A 181 9.20 3.02 -9.46
C ARG A 181 9.87 3.87 -8.37
N PRO A 182 11.22 3.83 -8.31
CA PRO A 182 11.96 4.58 -7.31
C PRO A 182 11.80 6.11 -7.47
N ASP A 183 11.46 6.57 -8.67
CA ASP A 183 11.18 7.96 -9.00
C ASP A 183 9.97 8.53 -8.26
N LEU A 184 9.09 7.70 -7.73
CA LEU A 184 7.93 8.14 -6.97
C LEU A 184 8.27 8.50 -5.52
N TYR A 185 9.26 7.87 -4.90
CA TYR A 185 9.46 7.92 -3.45
C TYR A 185 10.74 8.64 -3.03
N ALA A 186 10.62 9.50 -2.02
CA ALA A 186 11.75 10.17 -1.38
C ALA A 186 12.43 9.29 -0.33
N ALA A 187 11.62 8.58 0.49
CA ALA A 187 12.13 7.66 1.51
C ALA A 187 11.18 6.46 1.72
N TYR A 188 11.75 5.39 2.29
CA TYR A 188 11.03 4.15 2.59
C TYR A 188 11.40 3.59 3.97
N LEU A 189 10.39 3.37 4.83
CA LEU A 189 10.49 2.61 6.07
C LEU A 189 10.18 1.13 5.79
N HIS A 190 11.20 0.28 5.89
CA HIS A 190 11.12 -1.17 5.71
C HIS A 190 11.15 -1.86 7.07
N ALA A 191 10.00 -2.26 7.60
CA ALA A 191 9.86 -2.74 8.96
C ALA A 191 9.45 -4.22 9.04
N ALA A 192 10.17 -5.00 9.86
CA ALA A 192 9.90 -6.40 10.18
C ALA A 192 9.60 -7.26 8.93
N SER A 193 10.39 -7.14 7.88
CA SER A 193 10.13 -7.72 6.57
C SER A 193 11.40 -8.20 5.87
N GLN A 194 11.23 -9.02 4.83
CA GLN A 194 12.27 -9.31 3.87
C GLN A 194 12.20 -8.34 2.68
N TRP A 195 13.33 -8.11 2.04
CA TRP A 195 13.42 -7.28 0.85
C TRP A 195 13.30 -8.12 -0.42
N ASP A 196 12.31 -7.85 -1.27
CA ASP A 196 12.04 -8.59 -2.50
C ASP A 196 12.33 -7.79 -3.77
N GLY A 197 12.58 -6.49 -3.65
CA GLY A 197 12.89 -5.61 -4.77
C GLY A 197 14.36 -5.65 -5.21
N ALA A 198 14.65 -5.09 -6.39
CA ALA A 198 16.01 -4.86 -6.83
C ALA A 198 16.63 -3.66 -6.10
N PHE A 199 17.91 -3.77 -5.67
CA PHE A 199 18.58 -2.69 -4.95
C PHE A 199 19.06 -1.56 -5.86
N ALA A 200 19.55 -1.90 -7.06
CA ALA A 200 20.20 -0.94 -7.94
C ALA A 200 19.31 0.26 -8.37
N PRO A 201 18.03 0.08 -8.75
CA PRO A 201 17.16 1.22 -9.08
C PRO A 201 16.95 2.16 -7.89
N VAL A 202 16.81 1.62 -6.68
CA VAL A 202 16.62 2.37 -5.44
C VAL A 202 17.81 3.28 -5.17
N ALA A 203 19.02 2.70 -5.24
CA ALA A 203 20.26 3.43 -5.04
C ALA A 203 20.51 4.49 -6.13
N GLN A 204 20.25 4.16 -7.41
CA GLN A 204 20.44 5.08 -8.52
C GLN A 204 19.51 6.30 -8.43
N SER A 205 18.29 6.13 -7.90
CA SER A 205 17.34 7.22 -7.70
C SER A 205 17.52 7.96 -6.38
N GLY A 206 18.37 7.44 -5.48
CA GLY A 206 18.67 8.08 -4.20
C GLY A 206 17.54 8.03 -3.19
N VAL A 207 16.67 7.02 -3.26
CA VAL A 207 15.60 6.84 -2.26
C VAL A 207 16.22 6.53 -0.90
N ALA A 208 15.92 7.31 0.12
CA ALA A 208 16.39 7.02 1.46
C ALA A 208 15.66 5.80 2.05
N VAL A 209 16.39 4.91 2.75
CA VAL A 209 15.80 3.68 3.30
C VAL A 209 16.16 3.52 4.78
N TYR A 210 15.14 3.33 5.60
CA TYR A 210 15.29 2.93 7.00
C TYR A 210 14.82 1.51 7.17
N ILE A 211 15.70 0.61 7.62
CA ILE A 211 15.38 -0.80 7.87
C ILE A 211 15.25 -1.00 9.38
N PHE A 212 14.12 -1.58 9.80
CA PHE A 212 13.86 -1.93 11.20
C PHE A 212 13.49 -3.41 11.31
N MET A 213 14.19 -4.16 12.16
CA MET A 213 13.93 -5.57 12.40
C MET A 213 14.34 -5.94 13.81
N ALA A 214 13.48 -6.58 14.58
CA ALA A 214 13.87 -7.11 15.87
C ALA A 214 15.00 -8.15 15.74
N GLU A 215 16.00 -8.13 16.64
CA GLU A 215 17.04 -9.17 16.66
C GLU A 215 16.43 -10.57 16.90
N GLY A 216 15.35 -10.64 17.65
CA GLY A 216 14.61 -11.87 17.93
C GLY A 216 13.39 -12.12 17.04
N ASP A 217 13.27 -11.45 15.87
CA ASP A 217 12.16 -11.69 14.95
C ASP A 217 12.08 -13.18 14.58
N GLU A 218 10.95 -13.81 14.92
CA GLU A 218 10.77 -15.26 14.79
C GLU A 218 10.38 -15.68 13.38
N TYR A 219 9.98 -14.71 12.52
CA TYR A 219 9.48 -14.99 11.18
C TYR A 219 10.56 -14.79 10.11
N TYR A 220 11.16 -13.60 10.03
CA TYR A 220 12.17 -13.30 9.03
C TYR A 220 13.60 -13.42 9.58
N GLY A 221 13.82 -12.98 10.82
CA GLY A 221 15.12 -12.91 11.46
C GLY A 221 15.98 -11.72 11.01
N PRO A 222 16.92 -11.27 11.85
CA PRO A 222 17.73 -10.07 11.62
C PRO A 222 18.71 -10.21 10.44
N GLU A 223 19.04 -11.43 10.02
CA GLU A 223 19.94 -11.68 8.88
C GLU A 223 19.35 -11.17 7.57
N ARG A 224 18.02 -11.20 7.41
CA ARG A 224 17.36 -10.65 6.22
C ARG A 224 17.46 -9.13 6.16
N ALA A 225 17.28 -8.47 7.30
CA ALA A 225 17.46 -7.03 7.40
C ALA A 225 18.92 -6.61 7.10
N ARG A 226 19.89 -7.33 7.68
CA ARG A 226 21.32 -7.10 7.40
C ARG A 226 21.66 -7.33 5.94
N ALA A 227 21.15 -8.40 5.32
CA ALA A 227 21.35 -8.69 3.89
C ALA A 227 20.74 -7.59 2.99
N ALA A 228 19.58 -7.07 3.33
CA ALA A 228 18.96 -5.95 2.62
C ALA A 228 19.79 -4.66 2.76
N TYR A 229 20.27 -4.36 3.97
CA TYR A 229 21.14 -3.22 4.23
C TYR A 229 22.46 -3.33 3.42
N ASP A 230 23.13 -4.49 3.47
CA ASP A 230 24.38 -4.71 2.75
C ASP A 230 24.19 -4.63 1.23
N GLY A 231 23.08 -5.18 0.72
CA GLY A 231 22.71 -5.10 -0.69
C GLY A 231 22.47 -3.66 -1.15
N LEU A 232 21.70 -2.88 -0.40
CA LEU A 232 21.47 -1.46 -0.68
C LEU A 232 22.77 -0.66 -0.60
N ARG A 233 23.56 -0.87 0.47
CA ARG A 233 24.86 -0.20 0.63
C ARG A 233 25.79 -0.46 -0.54
N SER A 234 25.89 -1.72 -1.00
CA SER A 234 26.66 -2.07 -2.19
C SER A 234 26.13 -1.35 -3.43
N ALA A 235 24.82 -1.32 -3.63
CA ALA A 235 24.20 -0.65 -4.77
C ALA A 235 24.44 0.87 -4.78
N TYR A 236 24.42 1.52 -3.61
CA TYR A 236 24.77 2.95 -3.50
C TYR A 236 26.25 3.19 -3.86
N LEU A 237 27.16 2.35 -3.36
CA LEU A 237 28.58 2.45 -3.72
C LEU A 237 28.79 2.25 -5.23
N ASP A 238 28.12 1.26 -5.84
CA ASP A 238 28.17 0.99 -7.27
C ASP A 238 27.57 2.15 -8.10
N ALA A 239 26.61 2.88 -7.54
CA ALA A 239 26.04 4.11 -8.11
C ALA A 239 26.95 5.35 -7.93
N GLY A 240 28.09 5.20 -7.23
CA GLY A 240 29.09 6.25 -7.07
C GLY A 240 28.90 7.17 -5.85
N TRP A 241 28.04 6.77 -4.87
CA TRP A 241 27.82 7.55 -3.67
C TRP A 241 28.99 7.45 -2.70
N ALA A 242 29.34 8.55 -2.05
CA ALA A 242 30.31 8.55 -0.96
C ALA A 242 29.71 7.92 0.32
N GLN A 243 30.58 7.38 1.18
CA GLN A 243 30.12 6.72 2.42
C GLN A 243 29.26 7.66 3.30
N GLU A 244 29.64 8.92 3.43
CA GLU A 244 28.89 9.92 4.22
C GLU A 244 27.50 10.21 3.64
N GLU A 245 27.36 10.17 2.33
CA GLU A 245 26.06 10.30 1.65
C GLU A 245 25.18 9.07 1.87
N ILE A 246 25.79 7.88 1.85
CA ILE A 246 25.08 6.61 2.13
C ILE A 246 24.61 6.60 3.59
N ASP A 247 25.47 6.97 4.53
CA ASP A 247 25.13 7.02 5.96
C ASP A 247 24.00 8.02 6.26
N ALA A 248 23.79 9.01 5.41
CA ALA A 248 22.69 9.96 5.54
C ALA A 248 21.35 9.41 5.03
N VAL A 249 21.37 8.47 4.07
CA VAL A 249 20.14 7.96 3.41
C VAL A 249 19.85 6.49 3.66
N LEU A 250 20.73 5.74 4.30
CA LEU A 250 20.57 4.32 4.58
C LEU A 250 20.80 4.03 6.06
N GLN A 251 19.75 3.61 6.76
CA GLN A 251 19.79 3.28 8.17
C GLN A 251 19.33 1.84 8.41
N ILE A 252 19.87 1.22 9.45
CA ILE A 252 19.39 -0.06 9.97
C ILE A 252 19.34 -0.02 11.49
N GLN A 253 18.25 -0.54 12.05
CA GLN A 253 18.10 -0.78 13.47
C GLN A 253 17.63 -2.21 13.70
N THR A 254 18.42 -2.98 14.49
CA THR A 254 18.07 -4.34 14.88
C THR A 254 18.05 -4.42 16.41
N PRO A 255 17.01 -3.88 17.08
CA PRO A 255 16.97 -3.80 18.53
C PRO A 255 16.82 -5.18 19.17
N ASP A 256 17.41 -5.33 20.35
CA ASP A 256 17.41 -6.56 21.14
C ASP A 256 16.14 -6.70 22.02
N ALA A 257 16.05 -7.80 22.75
CA ALA A 257 14.93 -8.10 23.62
C ALA A 257 14.77 -7.07 24.77
N GLU A 258 15.85 -6.45 25.24
CA GLU A 258 15.78 -5.44 26.29
C GLU A 258 15.12 -4.16 25.78
N TRP A 259 15.48 -3.71 24.59
CA TRP A 259 14.84 -2.57 23.92
C TRP A 259 13.33 -2.77 23.74
N PHE A 260 12.92 -3.97 23.35
CA PHE A 260 11.50 -4.34 23.21
C PHE A 260 10.79 -4.41 24.57
N ALA A 261 11.44 -4.97 25.60
CA ALA A 261 10.87 -5.05 26.94
C ALA A 261 10.58 -3.68 27.55
N GLN A 262 11.42 -2.68 27.27
CA GLN A 262 11.19 -1.28 27.69
C GLN A 262 9.95 -0.67 27.05
N ARG A 263 9.44 -1.26 25.94
CA ARG A 263 8.24 -0.85 25.21
C ARG A 263 7.06 -1.81 25.45
N GLY A 264 7.17 -2.67 26.46
CA GLY A 264 6.11 -3.60 26.87
C GLY A 264 5.98 -4.86 26.00
N VAL A 265 6.93 -5.10 25.09
CA VAL A 265 6.97 -6.29 24.22
C VAL A 265 7.92 -7.34 24.81
N THR A 266 7.38 -8.53 25.14
CA THR A 266 8.16 -9.66 25.65
C THR A 266 7.80 -10.92 24.85
N GLY A 267 8.62 -11.31 23.90
CA GLY A 267 8.31 -12.38 22.91
C GLY A 267 7.36 -11.92 21.80
N ASN A 268 7.16 -12.77 20.81
CA ASN A 268 6.50 -12.42 19.54
C ASN A 268 7.08 -11.11 18.96
N TYR A 269 8.38 -11.08 18.76
CA TYR A 269 9.08 -9.87 18.30
C TYR A 269 8.72 -9.50 16.87
N HIS A 270 8.26 -10.47 16.08
CA HIS A 270 7.70 -10.15 14.76
C HIS A 270 6.43 -9.30 14.91
N GLY A 271 5.41 -9.79 15.61
CA GLY A 271 4.18 -9.01 15.84
C GLY A 271 4.41 -7.73 16.65
N GLY A 272 5.31 -7.80 17.64
CA GLY A 272 5.72 -6.66 18.46
C GLY A 272 6.54 -5.62 17.71
N GLY A 273 7.06 -5.92 16.51
CA GLY A 273 7.78 -4.97 15.67
C GLY A 273 6.98 -3.72 15.28
N ASN A 274 5.65 -3.75 15.44
CA ASN A 274 4.79 -2.57 15.28
C ASN A 274 5.17 -1.38 16.18
N VAL A 275 5.93 -1.59 17.26
CA VAL A 275 6.45 -0.49 18.10
C VAL A 275 7.37 0.49 17.33
N VAL A 276 7.84 0.13 16.14
CA VAL A 276 8.57 1.06 15.25
C VAL A 276 7.73 2.29 14.92
N PHE A 277 6.42 2.15 14.86
CA PHE A 277 5.49 3.24 14.55
C PHE A 277 5.24 4.17 15.75
N ASP A 278 5.72 3.81 16.95
CA ASP A 278 5.73 4.67 18.12
C ASP A 278 7.07 5.45 18.24
N GLU A 279 8.05 5.14 17.37
CA GLU A 279 9.37 5.79 17.38
C GLU A 279 9.37 7.08 16.52
N THR A 280 8.92 8.18 17.09
CA THR A 280 8.79 9.48 16.40
C THR A 280 10.07 9.88 15.66
N SER A 281 11.25 9.58 16.21
CA SER A 281 12.54 9.90 15.59
C SER A 281 12.75 9.17 14.25
N ILE A 282 12.22 7.95 14.10
CA ILE A 282 12.27 7.20 12.82
C ILE A 282 11.30 7.83 11.82
N LEU A 283 10.08 8.14 12.27
CA LEU A 283 9.07 8.76 11.41
C LEU A 283 9.52 10.14 10.91
N GLU A 284 10.08 10.97 11.80
CA GLU A 284 10.65 12.27 11.45
C GLU A 284 11.86 12.14 10.50
N TRP A 285 12.70 11.11 10.68
CA TRP A 285 13.79 10.83 9.75
C TRP A 285 13.25 10.54 8.35
N ILE A 286 12.21 9.72 8.20
CA ILE A 286 11.54 9.47 6.91
C ILE A 286 11.06 10.79 6.29
N LEU A 287 10.32 11.60 7.06
CA LEU A 287 9.73 12.85 6.58
C LEU A 287 10.77 13.96 6.30
N SER A 288 11.99 13.82 6.80
CA SER A 288 13.08 14.79 6.57
C SER A 288 13.67 14.72 5.15
N HIS A 289 13.37 13.69 4.38
CA HIS A 289 13.90 13.47 3.05
C HIS A 289 13.00 14.09 1.96
N SER A 290 13.62 14.49 0.86
CA SER A 290 12.93 14.87 -0.38
C SER A 290 13.68 14.25 -1.55
N LYS A 291 12.99 14.06 -2.67
CA LYS A 291 13.64 13.59 -3.90
C LYS A 291 14.75 14.54 -4.33
N ARG A 292 15.79 13.98 -4.89
CA ARG A 292 16.96 14.72 -5.38
C ARG A 292 16.80 15.18 -6.82
#